data_85ecdd9b1d0c00647d736ad7f1e63dd7
#
_entry.id   85ecdd9b1d0c00647d736ad7f1e63dd7
#
_cell.length_a   1.000
_cell.length_b   1.000
_cell.length_c   1.000
_cell.angle_alpha   90.00
_cell.angle_beta   90.00
_cell.angle_gamma   90.00
#
_symmetry.space_group_name_H-M   'P 1'
#
loop_
_entity.id
_entity.type
_entity.pdbx_description
1 polymer ?
#
loop_
_entity_poly.entity_id
_entity_poly.type
_entity_poly.pdbx_seq_one_letter_code
_entity_poly.pdbx_strand_id
1 'polypeptide(L)'
;MSATDNLGPVGSVGHAAPPVDVAVVVIGRNEGQRLVDCLASVRAADWGDCVFELIYVDSNSTDASCDHARQAGARVIEVKPLRPTAAVGRNAGWRATSAAQVLFLDGDTLLVPDFVRAARAALAENAQRAVVWGHRRERRTEASVYNRVLDLDWVYPPGETEFCGGDALFVRSALVQVGGFNETLIAGEEPELCARLRQGGWRIQHIDAPMTYHDLAMTRWRQYWLRAERAGHAYAEVSHRLAGTSTPLWQHEKRRNRLHSLVLLLYFSLALVGLATQQWLAVSLVLAAGAAVVVRSAWRARWKSGNPGTLLLYALHSHVQQLPIAWGQVRWLWSRRKGQARELIDYK
;
A
#
# COMPACT_ATOMS: atom_id res chain seq x y z
N MET A 1 -57.78 -27.57 -49.37
CA MET A 1 -57.65 -26.47 -48.43
C MET A 1 -56.48 -26.84 -47.49
N SER A 2 -55.32 -26.26 -47.76
CA SER A 2 -54.03 -26.55 -47.08
C SER A 2 -53.81 -25.51 -45.99
N ALA A 3 -53.63 -25.94 -44.76
CA ALA A 3 -53.20 -25.09 -43.64
C ALA A 3 -51.66 -25.08 -43.60
N THR A 4 -51.08 -23.93 -43.83
CA THR A 4 -49.65 -23.70 -43.70
C THR A 4 -49.40 -23.31 -42.29
N ASP A 5 -48.64 -24.17 -41.54
CA ASP A 5 -48.06 -23.89 -40.23
C ASP A 5 -46.91 -22.86 -40.35
N ASN A 6 -47.12 -21.71 -39.75
CA ASN A 6 -46.15 -20.65 -39.68
C ASN A 6 -45.37 -20.77 -38.36
N LEU A 7 -44.22 -21.49 -38.37
CA LEU A 7 -43.28 -21.54 -37.26
C LEU A 7 -42.47 -20.24 -37.26
N GLY A 8 -42.81 -19.36 -36.33
CA GLY A 8 -42.02 -18.14 -36.05
C GLY A 8 -40.62 -18.46 -35.58
N PRO A 9 -39.64 -17.52 -35.73
CA PRO A 9 -38.24 -17.75 -35.39
C PRO A 9 -38.08 -17.95 -33.89
N VAL A 10 -37.44 -19.06 -33.51
CA VAL A 10 -36.98 -19.33 -32.15
C VAL A 10 -35.96 -18.26 -31.78
N GLY A 11 -36.34 -17.38 -30.85
CA GLY A 11 -35.48 -16.35 -30.33
C GLY A 11 -34.20 -16.98 -29.72
N SER A 12 -33.06 -16.54 -30.19
CA SER A 12 -31.75 -16.89 -29.60
C SER A 12 -31.75 -16.47 -28.15
N VAL A 13 -31.73 -17.43 -27.24
CA VAL A 13 -31.47 -17.20 -25.82
C VAL A 13 -30.06 -16.70 -25.75
N GLY A 14 -29.88 -15.38 -25.64
CA GLY A 14 -28.61 -14.78 -25.39
C GLY A 14 -28.06 -15.33 -24.07
N HIS A 15 -27.01 -16.13 -24.14
CA HIS A 15 -26.31 -16.58 -22.95
C HIS A 15 -25.74 -15.32 -22.24
N ALA A 16 -26.32 -14.97 -21.11
CA ALA A 16 -25.74 -13.96 -20.24
C ALA A 16 -24.32 -14.39 -19.92
N ALA A 17 -23.35 -13.50 -20.09
CA ALA A 17 -21.97 -13.79 -19.72
C ALA A 17 -21.93 -14.29 -18.26
N PRO A 18 -21.08 -15.27 -17.93
CA PRO A 18 -21.00 -15.79 -16.57
C PRO A 18 -20.68 -14.65 -15.59
N PRO A 19 -21.23 -14.70 -14.37
CA PRO A 19 -20.95 -13.67 -13.40
C PRO A 19 -19.45 -13.62 -13.09
N VAL A 20 -18.90 -12.42 -12.99
CA VAL A 20 -17.50 -12.20 -12.65
C VAL A 20 -17.31 -12.41 -11.15
N ASP A 21 -16.38 -13.29 -10.76
CA ASP A 21 -16.07 -13.58 -9.35
C ASP A 21 -15.15 -12.51 -8.76
N VAL A 22 -14.08 -12.16 -9.49
CA VAL A 22 -13.04 -11.23 -9.05
C VAL A 22 -12.82 -10.14 -10.10
N ALA A 23 -12.90 -8.88 -9.69
CA ALA A 23 -12.37 -7.77 -10.47
C ALA A 23 -10.94 -7.45 -10.00
N VAL A 24 -9.99 -7.50 -10.91
CA VAL A 24 -8.63 -7.02 -10.65
C VAL A 24 -8.56 -5.56 -11.06
N VAL A 25 -8.41 -4.69 -10.08
CA VAL A 25 -8.30 -3.24 -10.26
C VAL A 25 -6.85 -2.82 -10.10
N VAL A 26 -6.19 -2.57 -11.23
CA VAL A 26 -4.83 -2.04 -11.29
C VAL A 26 -4.92 -0.52 -11.39
N ILE A 27 -4.23 0.20 -10.51
CA ILE A 27 -4.15 1.67 -10.56
C ILE A 27 -2.75 2.11 -10.92
N GLY A 28 -2.61 3.19 -11.70
CA GLY A 28 -1.29 3.68 -12.08
C GLY A 28 -1.31 5.07 -12.71
N ARG A 29 -0.10 5.61 -12.84
CA ARG A 29 0.17 6.84 -13.58
C ARG A 29 1.62 6.83 -14.09
N ASN A 30 1.79 6.85 -15.42
CA ASN A 30 3.12 6.84 -16.05
C ASN A 30 3.99 5.65 -15.61
N GLU A 31 3.41 4.45 -15.56
CA GLU A 31 4.12 3.25 -15.08
C GLU A 31 4.94 2.56 -16.20
N GLY A 32 4.67 2.88 -17.49
CA GLY A 32 5.44 2.37 -18.63
C GLY A 32 5.55 0.84 -18.63
N GLN A 33 6.78 0.31 -18.71
CA GLN A 33 7.03 -1.15 -18.75
C GLN A 33 6.57 -1.87 -17.46
N ARG A 34 6.58 -1.21 -16.30
CA ARG A 34 6.12 -1.81 -15.04
C ARG A 34 4.65 -2.21 -15.11
N LEU A 35 3.81 -1.36 -15.74
CA LEU A 35 2.40 -1.69 -15.98
C LEU A 35 2.25 -2.91 -16.89
N VAL A 36 3.03 -2.98 -17.97
CA VAL A 36 3.02 -4.15 -18.88
C VAL A 36 3.34 -5.43 -18.12
N ASP A 37 4.39 -5.40 -17.31
CA ASP A 37 4.81 -6.54 -16.47
C ASP A 37 3.71 -6.89 -15.45
N CYS A 38 3.08 -5.89 -14.80
CA CYS A 38 1.98 -6.09 -13.86
C CYS A 38 0.79 -6.80 -14.52
N LEU A 39 0.29 -6.26 -15.64
CA LEU A 39 -0.86 -6.84 -16.36
C LEU A 39 -0.56 -8.25 -16.88
N ALA A 40 0.66 -8.50 -17.35
CA ALA A 40 1.10 -9.82 -17.75
C ALA A 40 1.09 -10.81 -16.56
N SER A 41 1.54 -10.39 -15.38
CA SER A 41 1.51 -11.22 -14.17
C SER A 41 0.09 -11.59 -13.73
N VAL A 42 -0.87 -10.64 -13.85
CA VAL A 42 -2.29 -10.91 -13.59
C VAL A 42 -2.84 -11.96 -14.54
N ARG A 43 -2.50 -11.87 -15.83
CA ARG A 43 -2.98 -12.85 -16.82
C ARG A 43 -2.35 -14.23 -16.65
N ALA A 44 -1.12 -14.29 -16.16
CA ALA A 44 -0.39 -15.54 -15.90
C ALA A 44 -0.71 -16.17 -14.53
N ALA A 45 -1.53 -15.51 -13.70
CA ALA A 45 -1.91 -16.04 -12.38
C ALA A 45 -2.82 -17.27 -12.49
N ASP A 46 -2.78 -18.12 -11.46
CA ASP A 46 -3.67 -19.28 -11.35
C ASP A 46 -5.05 -18.85 -10.84
N TRP A 47 -5.98 -18.72 -11.76
CA TRP A 47 -7.36 -18.36 -11.46
C TRP A 47 -8.24 -19.58 -11.18
N GLY A 48 -7.78 -20.81 -11.51
CA GLY A 48 -8.62 -22.01 -11.47
C GLY A 48 -9.91 -21.82 -12.25
N ASP A 49 -11.07 -22.13 -11.63
CA ASP A 49 -12.40 -21.94 -12.23
C ASP A 49 -12.95 -20.51 -12.02
N CYS A 50 -12.17 -19.59 -11.47
CA CYS A 50 -12.57 -18.23 -11.15
C CYS A 50 -12.65 -17.38 -12.42
N VAL A 51 -13.80 -16.80 -12.69
CA VAL A 51 -13.98 -15.80 -13.76
C VAL A 51 -13.52 -14.45 -13.26
N PHE A 52 -12.52 -13.86 -13.91
CA PHE A 52 -12.04 -12.54 -13.54
C PHE A 52 -12.17 -11.52 -14.67
N GLU A 53 -12.30 -10.25 -14.29
CA GLU A 53 -12.15 -9.11 -15.19
C GLU A 53 -10.93 -8.28 -14.77
N LEU A 54 -10.27 -7.66 -15.75
CA LEU A 54 -9.10 -6.82 -15.55
C LEU A 54 -9.47 -5.38 -15.88
N ILE A 55 -9.35 -4.51 -14.88
CA ILE A 55 -9.63 -3.08 -14.96
C ILE A 55 -8.35 -2.32 -14.67
N TYR A 56 -7.93 -1.46 -15.59
CA TYR A 56 -6.86 -0.49 -15.34
C TYR A 56 -7.45 0.89 -15.14
N VAL A 57 -7.13 1.53 -14.03
CA VAL A 57 -7.54 2.91 -13.77
C VAL A 57 -6.34 3.83 -13.90
N ASP A 58 -6.39 4.66 -14.93
CA ASP A 58 -5.36 5.62 -15.25
C ASP A 58 -5.59 6.95 -14.55
N SER A 59 -4.58 7.45 -13.85
CA SER A 59 -4.62 8.73 -13.15
C SER A 59 -3.99 9.87 -13.97
N ASN A 60 -4.43 10.05 -15.22
CA ASN A 60 -3.95 11.07 -16.15
C ASN A 60 -2.48 10.87 -16.57
N SER A 61 -2.15 9.68 -17.08
CA SER A 61 -0.85 9.38 -17.68
C SER A 61 -0.61 10.20 -18.96
N THR A 62 0.66 10.47 -19.23
CA THR A 62 1.15 11.15 -20.42
C THR A 62 2.00 10.24 -21.32
N ASP A 63 2.23 9.00 -20.87
CA ASP A 63 2.90 7.93 -21.61
C ASP A 63 1.90 6.96 -22.26
N ALA A 64 2.39 5.85 -22.79
CA ALA A 64 1.57 4.82 -23.45
C ALA A 64 0.82 3.88 -22.47
N SER A 65 0.71 4.19 -21.18
CA SER A 65 0.11 3.31 -20.17
C SER A 65 -1.30 2.85 -20.54
N CYS A 66 -2.17 3.76 -21.01
CA CYS A 66 -3.54 3.41 -21.42
C CYS A 66 -3.56 2.45 -22.61
N ASP A 67 -2.67 2.64 -23.60
CA ASP A 67 -2.63 1.78 -24.80
C ASP A 67 -2.08 0.40 -24.45
N HIS A 68 -1.05 0.32 -23.61
CA HIS A 68 -0.54 -0.94 -23.09
C HIS A 68 -1.63 -1.72 -22.33
N ALA A 69 -2.42 -1.03 -21.52
CA ALA A 69 -3.52 -1.67 -20.79
C ALA A 69 -4.60 -2.22 -21.72
N ARG A 70 -5.00 -1.46 -22.75
CA ARG A 70 -5.96 -1.92 -23.78
C ARG A 70 -5.42 -3.13 -24.54
N GLN A 71 -4.15 -3.11 -24.95
CA GLN A 71 -3.48 -4.23 -25.62
C GLN A 71 -3.42 -5.48 -24.74
N ALA A 72 -3.23 -5.32 -23.44
CA ALA A 72 -3.33 -6.41 -22.47
C ALA A 72 -4.78 -6.88 -22.24
N GLY A 73 -5.78 -6.31 -22.91
CA GLY A 73 -7.20 -6.65 -22.78
C GLY A 73 -7.82 -6.18 -21.45
N ALA A 74 -7.27 -5.15 -20.82
CA ALA A 74 -7.86 -4.51 -19.66
C ALA A 74 -8.96 -3.51 -20.10
N ARG A 75 -10.02 -3.43 -19.30
CA ARG A 75 -10.95 -2.31 -19.38
C ARG A 75 -10.29 -1.08 -18.77
N VAL A 76 -10.07 -0.04 -19.58
CA VAL A 76 -9.39 1.18 -19.14
C VAL A 76 -10.41 2.21 -18.66
N ILE A 77 -10.16 2.78 -17.48
CA ILE A 77 -10.94 3.89 -16.92
C ILE A 77 -9.95 5.06 -16.70
N GLU A 78 -10.13 6.15 -17.42
CA GLU A 78 -9.32 7.34 -17.28
C GLU A 78 -9.96 8.31 -16.29
N VAL A 79 -9.23 8.67 -15.23
CA VAL A 79 -9.67 9.66 -14.25
C VAL A 79 -8.75 10.88 -14.29
N LYS A 80 -9.36 12.08 -14.23
CA LYS A 80 -8.63 13.37 -14.27
C LYS A 80 -8.97 14.19 -13.02
N PRO A 81 -8.68 13.68 -11.82
CA PRO A 81 -8.97 14.41 -10.60
C PRO A 81 -8.01 15.59 -10.43
N LEU A 82 -8.45 16.62 -9.72
CA LEU A 82 -7.56 17.70 -9.28
C LEU A 82 -6.36 17.19 -8.46
N ARG A 83 -6.54 16.03 -7.81
CA ARG A 83 -5.49 15.34 -7.04
C ARG A 83 -5.54 13.84 -7.38
N PRO A 84 -4.55 13.34 -8.09
CA PRO A 84 -4.47 11.92 -8.48
C PRO A 84 -4.01 11.06 -7.29
N THR A 85 -4.90 10.85 -6.31
CA THR A 85 -4.62 9.95 -5.18
C THR A 85 -4.95 8.51 -5.55
N ALA A 86 -4.29 7.54 -4.90
CA ALA A 86 -4.59 6.13 -5.07
C ALA A 86 -6.06 5.79 -4.71
N ALA A 87 -6.62 6.49 -3.71
CA ALA A 87 -8.02 6.37 -3.30
C ALA A 87 -9.00 6.65 -4.44
N VAL A 88 -8.76 7.70 -5.24
CA VAL A 88 -9.59 8.03 -6.41
C VAL A 88 -9.55 6.91 -7.44
N GLY A 89 -8.34 6.42 -7.76
CA GLY A 89 -8.17 5.33 -8.73
C GLY A 89 -8.86 4.04 -8.28
N ARG A 90 -8.62 3.61 -7.04
CA ARG A 90 -9.25 2.40 -6.48
C ARG A 90 -10.77 2.52 -6.42
N ASN A 91 -11.30 3.68 -6.04
CA ASN A 91 -12.75 3.93 -6.03
C ASN A 91 -13.38 3.88 -7.41
N ALA A 92 -12.75 4.47 -8.41
CA ALA A 92 -13.24 4.40 -9.78
C ALA A 92 -13.30 2.95 -10.28
N GLY A 93 -12.27 2.14 -9.96
CA GLY A 93 -12.19 0.74 -10.37
C GLY A 93 -13.26 -0.12 -9.72
N TRP A 94 -13.36 -0.16 -8.40
CA TRP A 94 -14.32 -1.05 -7.73
C TRP A 94 -15.78 -0.66 -7.92
N ARG A 95 -16.08 0.61 -8.17
CA ARG A 95 -17.44 1.06 -8.50
C ARG A 95 -17.85 0.68 -9.90
N ALA A 96 -16.91 0.42 -10.80
CA ALA A 96 -17.17 0.05 -12.19
C ALA A 96 -17.42 -1.44 -12.39
N THR A 97 -17.39 -2.25 -11.34
CA THR A 97 -17.63 -3.70 -11.39
C THR A 97 -18.76 -4.13 -10.48
N SER A 98 -19.38 -5.26 -10.82
CA SER A 98 -20.32 -5.98 -9.97
C SER A 98 -19.74 -7.26 -9.36
N ALA A 99 -18.46 -7.57 -9.61
CA ALA A 99 -17.78 -8.74 -9.07
C ALA A 99 -17.91 -8.82 -7.54
N ALA A 100 -18.05 -10.03 -7.00
CA ALA A 100 -18.21 -10.24 -5.56
C ALA A 100 -16.94 -9.86 -4.76
N GLN A 101 -15.77 -9.98 -5.39
CA GLN A 101 -14.46 -9.70 -4.81
C GLN A 101 -13.69 -8.72 -5.70
N VAL A 102 -12.84 -7.90 -5.07
CA VAL A 102 -11.99 -6.91 -5.76
C VAL A 102 -10.56 -7.08 -5.30
N LEU A 103 -9.66 -7.43 -6.21
CA LEU A 103 -8.22 -7.42 -5.98
C LEU A 103 -7.66 -6.09 -6.44
N PHE A 104 -7.14 -5.30 -5.51
CA PHE A 104 -6.39 -4.08 -5.85
C PHE A 104 -4.91 -4.39 -6.03
N LEU A 105 -4.31 -3.78 -7.03
CA LEU A 105 -2.87 -3.82 -7.31
C LEU A 105 -2.38 -2.43 -7.72
N ASP A 106 -1.18 -2.07 -7.28
CA ASP A 106 -0.47 -0.92 -7.82
C ASP A 106 0.18 -1.32 -9.18
N GLY A 107 0.24 -0.41 -10.16
CA GLY A 107 0.71 -0.70 -11.52
C GLY A 107 2.21 -1.02 -11.63
N ASP A 108 2.94 -0.94 -10.52
CA ASP A 108 4.36 -1.30 -10.39
C ASP A 108 4.58 -2.58 -9.56
N THR A 109 3.55 -3.43 -9.43
CA THR A 109 3.63 -4.71 -8.72
C THR A 109 3.42 -5.89 -9.65
N LEU A 110 4.05 -7.02 -9.34
CA LEU A 110 3.85 -8.30 -9.99
C LEU A 110 3.05 -9.22 -9.06
N LEU A 111 1.93 -9.70 -9.52
CA LEU A 111 1.11 -10.67 -8.79
C LEU A 111 1.79 -12.04 -8.78
N VAL A 112 1.86 -12.68 -7.62
CA VAL A 112 2.33 -14.08 -7.51
C VAL A 112 1.22 -15.02 -7.97
N PRO A 113 1.51 -16.03 -8.82
CA PRO A 113 0.49 -16.84 -9.48
C PRO A 113 -0.54 -17.48 -8.54
N ASP A 114 -0.11 -18.05 -7.43
CA ASP A 114 -0.98 -18.81 -6.51
C ASP A 114 -1.75 -17.95 -5.50
N PHE A 115 -1.46 -16.63 -5.44
CA PHE A 115 -2.01 -15.77 -4.38
C PHE A 115 -3.52 -15.70 -4.38
N VAL A 116 -4.15 -15.54 -5.54
CA VAL A 116 -5.62 -15.35 -5.62
C VAL A 116 -6.35 -16.56 -5.07
N ARG A 117 -5.90 -17.76 -5.41
CA ARG A 117 -6.47 -19.01 -4.89
C ARG A 117 -6.35 -19.10 -3.37
N ALA A 118 -5.15 -18.80 -2.82
CA ALA A 118 -4.92 -18.80 -1.38
C ALA A 118 -5.78 -17.73 -0.66
N ALA A 119 -5.87 -16.52 -1.22
CA ALA A 119 -6.64 -15.44 -0.64
C ALA A 119 -8.16 -15.71 -0.66
N ARG A 120 -8.69 -16.27 -1.75
CA ARG A 120 -10.10 -16.67 -1.83
C ARG A 120 -10.44 -17.79 -0.86
N ALA A 121 -9.57 -18.79 -0.72
CA ALA A 121 -9.74 -19.85 0.28
C ALA A 121 -9.79 -19.26 1.70
N ALA A 122 -8.87 -18.35 2.03
CA ALA A 122 -8.87 -17.69 3.32
C ALA A 122 -10.12 -16.83 3.56
N LEU A 123 -10.67 -16.14 2.54
CA LEU A 123 -11.95 -15.43 2.67
C LEU A 123 -13.11 -16.39 2.98
N ALA A 124 -13.12 -17.57 2.34
CA ALA A 124 -14.20 -18.57 2.53
C ALA A 124 -14.23 -19.18 3.95
N GLU A 125 -13.10 -19.20 4.65
CA GLU A 125 -13.02 -19.74 6.02
C GLU A 125 -13.80 -18.93 7.06
N ASN A 126 -14.00 -17.62 6.82
CA ASN A 126 -14.65 -16.75 7.80
C ASN A 126 -15.41 -15.61 7.09
N ALA A 127 -16.74 -15.64 7.19
CA ALA A 127 -17.63 -14.65 6.58
C ALA A 127 -17.43 -13.21 7.11
N GLN A 128 -16.76 -13.01 8.24
CA GLN A 128 -16.41 -11.68 8.75
C GLN A 128 -15.12 -11.12 8.16
N ARG A 129 -14.37 -11.89 7.37
CA ARG A 129 -13.17 -11.36 6.69
C ARG A 129 -13.59 -10.50 5.50
N ALA A 130 -13.27 -9.21 5.56
CA ALA A 130 -13.48 -8.29 4.44
C ALA A 130 -12.26 -8.17 3.54
N VAL A 131 -11.06 -8.41 4.09
CA VAL A 131 -9.79 -8.19 3.41
C VAL A 131 -8.83 -9.33 3.71
N VAL A 132 -8.20 -9.83 2.66
CA VAL A 132 -7.06 -10.77 2.74
C VAL A 132 -5.89 -10.20 1.94
N TRP A 133 -4.72 -10.20 2.54
CA TRP A 133 -3.46 -9.80 1.93
C TRP A 133 -2.34 -10.77 2.33
N GLY A 134 -1.26 -10.79 1.55
CA GLY A 134 -0.12 -11.68 1.74
C GLY A 134 1.20 -10.94 1.80
N HIS A 135 2.31 -11.69 1.68
CA HIS A 135 3.64 -11.10 1.70
C HIS A 135 3.92 -10.28 0.45
N ARG A 136 4.24 -9.01 0.66
CA ARG A 136 4.81 -8.13 -0.38
C ARG A 136 6.32 -8.09 -0.20
N ARG A 137 7.08 -8.15 -1.28
CA ARG A 137 8.54 -8.04 -1.28
C ARG A 137 9.01 -7.08 -2.38
N GLU A 138 10.19 -6.53 -2.19
CA GLU A 138 10.86 -5.73 -3.22
C GLU A 138 11.46 -6.64 -4.30
N ARG A 139 11.19 -6.31 -5.58
CA ARG A 139 11.69 -7.07 -6.73
C ARG A 139 13.21 -6.97 -6.89
N ARG A 140 13.80 -5.81 -6.58
CA ARG A 140 15.22 -5.47 -6.81
C ARG A 140 15.86 -4.91 -5.55
N THR A 141 15.99 -5.72 -4.53
CA THR A 141 16.62 -5.33 -3.25
C THR A 141 18.09 -4.90 -3.40
N GLU A 142 18.77 -5.40 -4.44
CA GLU A 142 20.17 -5.08 -4.75
C GLU A 142 20.36 -3.75 -5.47
N ALA A 143 19.32 -3.18 -6.07
CA ALA A 143 19.43 -1.96 -6.87
C ALA A 143 19.82 -0.73 -6.03
N SER A 144 19.51 -0.73 -4.74
CA SER A 144 19.91 0.34 -3.83
C SER A 144 19.83 -0.06 -2.35
N VAL A 145 20.53 0.68 -1.49
CA VAL A 145 20.38 0.55 -0.04
C VAL A 145 18.93 0.84 0.41
N TYR A 146 18.25 1.75 -0.28
CA TYR A 146 16.86 2.12 0.05
C TYR A 146 15.89 0.98 -0.25
N ASN A 147 15.96 0.37 -1.43
CA ASN A 147 15.15 -0.80 -1.78
C ASN A 147 15.37 -1.93 -0.77
N ARG A 148 16.64 -2.19 -0.41
CA ARG A 148 17.02 -3.25 0.54
C ARG A 148 16.41 -3.05 1.93
N VAL A 149 16.45 -1.84 2.48
CA VAL A 149 15.92 -1.59 3.83
C VAL A 149 14.39 -1.47 3.84
N LEU A 150 13.81 -0.88 2.79
CA LEU A 150 12.37 -0.71 2.67
C LEU A 150 11.64 -2.04 2.41
N ASP A 151 12.30 -3.02 1.79
CA ASP A 151 11.78 -4.39 1.69
C ASP A 151 11.43 -4.97 3.07
N LEU A 152 12.27 -4.72 4.07
CA LEU A 152 12.03 -5.21 5.43
C LEU A 152 10.90 -4.47 6.18
N ASP A 153 10.47 -3.29 5.72
CA ASP A 153 9.27 -2.63 6.25
C ASP A 153 8.00 -3.41 5.93
N TRP A 154 7.99 -4.20 4.86
CA TRP A 154 6.86 -5.01 4.44
C TRP A 154 6.82 -6.43 5.01
N VAL A 155 7.81 -6.80 5.80
CA VAL A 155 7.83 -8.11 6.46
C VAL A 155 7.01 -8.04 7.75
N TYR A 156 5.85 -8.67 7.73
CA TYR A 156 4.91 -8.79 8.84
C TYR A 156 4.65 -10.26 9.17
N PRO A 157 4.36 -10.61 10.43
CA PRO A 157 3.88 -11.94 10.76
C PRO A 157 2.46 -12.14 10.21
N PRO A 158 2.09 -13.36 9.76
CA PRO A 158 0.72 -13.67 9.40
C PRO A 158 -0.21 -13.61 10.62
N GLY A 159 -1.51 -13.39 10.37
CA GLY A 159 -2.53 -13.28 11.42
C GLY A 159 -3.55 -12.19 11.14
N GLU A 160 -4.43 -11.93 12.09
CA GLU A 160 -5.35 -10.79 12.04
C GLU A 160 -4.57 -9.49 12.23
N THR A 161 -4.85 -8.49 11.37
CA THR A 161 -4.13 -7.21 11.35
C THR A 161 -5.09 -6.03 11.44
N GLU A 162 -4.58 -4.87 11.83
CA GLU A 162 -5.40 -3.65 11.88
C GLU A 162 -5.65 -3.04 10.51
N PHE A 163 -4.75 -3.28 9.54
CA PHE A 163 -4.83 -2.75 8.17
C PHE A 163 -4.03 -3.60 7.20
N CYS A 164 -4.26 -3.40 5.91
CA CYS A 164 -3.48 -3.95 4.80
C CYS A 164 -2.66 -2.86 4.11
N GLY A 165 -1.87 -3.25 3.10
CA GLY A 165 -1.24 -2.35 2.14
C GLY A 165 -2.13 -2.08 0.92
N GLY A 166 -1.54 -1.49 -0.13
CA GLY A 166 -2.22 -1.13 -1.38
C GLY A 166 -2.68 -2.33 -2.19
N ASP A 167 -1.94 -3.44 -2.13
CA ASP A 167 -2.31 -4.70 -2.77
C ASP A 167 -3.06 -5.57 -1.76
N ALA A 168 -4.30 -5.96 -2.06
CA ALA A 168 -5.10 -6.85 -1.23
C ALA A 168 -6.39 -7.27 -1.95
N LEU A 169 -6.95 -8.42 -1.57
CA LEU A 169 -8.25 -8.91 -2.00
C LEU A 169 -9.33 -8.47 -1.01
N PHE A 170 -10.36 -7.79 -1.52
CA PHE A 170 -11.48 -7.27 -0.74
C PHE A 170 -12.80 -7.95 -1.10
N VAL A 171 -13.67 -8.11 -0.12
CA VAL A 171 -15.09 -8.42 -0.34
C VAL A 171 -15.80 -7.13 -0.73
N ARG A 172 -16.44 -7.11 -1.93
CA ARG A 172 -17.07 -5.90 -2.47
C ARG A 172 -18.21 -5.37 -1.59
N SER A 173 -19.02 -6.22 -0.97
CA SER A 173 -20.09 -5.78 -0.07
C SER A 173 -19.56 -5.00 1.13
N ALA A 174 -18.38 -5.33 1.65
CA ALA A 174 -17.72 -4.58 2.71
C ALA A 174 -17.29 -3.18 2.24
N LEU A 175 -16.77 -3.05 1.00
CA LEU A 175 -16.48 -1.73 0.40
C LEU A 175 -17.74 -0.89 0.24
N VAL A 176 -18.84 -1.49 -0.21
CA VAL A 176 -20.15 -0.81 -0.34
C VAL A 176 -20.63 -0.32 1.01
N GLN A 177 -20.57 -1.16 2.04
CA GLN A 177 -21.04 -0.82 3.40
C GLN A 177 -20.34 0.42 3.98
N VAL A 178 -19.03 0.57 3.74
CA VAL A 178 -18.26 1.70 4.28
C VAL A 178 -18.04 2.84 3.27
N GLY A 179 -18.57 2.74 2.04
CA GLY A 179 -18.48 3.78 1.01
C GLY A 179 -17.14 3.85 0.27
N GLY A 180 -16.26 2.83 0.43
CA GLY A 180 -14.95 2.77 -0.24
C GLY A 180 -13.89 3.64 0.42
N PHE A 181 -12.84 3.98 -0.34
CA PHE A 181 -11.68 4.74 0.11
C PHE A 181 -12.02 6.24 0.29
N ASN A 182 -11.37 6.87 1.25
CA ASN A 182 -11.50 8.32 1.47
C ASN A 182 -10.60 9.10 0.50
N GLU A 183 -11.18 9.68 -0.53
CA GLU A 183 -10.48 10.38 -1.62
C GLU A 183 -9.80 11.70 -1.18
N THR A 184 -10.13 12.21 0.01
CA THR A 184 -9.51 13.44 0.54
C THR A 184 -8.13 13.19 1.15
N LEU A 185 -7.76 11.92 1.39
CA LEU A 185 -6.45 11.53 1.91
C LEU A 185 -5.41 11.53 0.80
N ILE A 186 -4.22 12.05 1.09
CA ILE A 186 -3.07 11.95 0.17
C ILE A 186 -2.20 10.73 0.45
N ALA A 187 -2.37 10.10 1.61
CA ALA A 187 -1.72 8.86 2.03
C ALA A 187 -2.43 8.28 3.26
N GLY A 188 -2.35 6.95 3.44
CA GLY A 188 -2.95 6.24 4.56
C GLY A 188 -4.44 5.93 4.33
N GLU A 189 -4.85 5.88 3.08
CA GLU A 189 -6.22 5.57 2.66
C GLU A 189 -6.61 4.13 2.99
N GLU A 190 -5.69 3.15 2.88
CA GLU A 190 -5.96 1.76 3.22
C GLU A 190 -6.12 1.57 4.74
N PRO A 191 -5.19 2.06 5.60
CA PRO A 191 -5.38 1.99 7.04
C PRO A 191 -6.65 2.68 7.54
N GLU A 192 -7.02 3.82 6.96
CA GLU A 192 -8.26 4.52 7.30
C GLU A 192 -9.50 3.72 6.89
N LEU A 193 -9.51 3.16 5.67
CA LEU A 193 -10.56 2.26 5.20
C LEU A 193 -10.69 1.02 6.10
N CYS A 194 -9.57 0.38 6.43
CA CYS A 194 -9.55 -0.79 7.30
C CYS A 194 -10.07 -0.49 8.71
N ALA A 195 -9.81 0.71 9.25
CA ALA A 195 -10.40 1.13 10.51
C ALA A 195 -11.94 1.22 10.43
N ARG A 196 -12.50 1.79 9.33
CA ARG A 196 -13.96 1.82 9.12
C ARG A 196 -14.55 0.44 8.90
N LEU A 197 -13.85 -0.45 8.20
CA LEU A 197 -14.26 -1.86 8.06
C LEU A 197 -14.34 -2.54 9.42
N ARG A 198 -13.32 -2.37 10.29
CA ARG A 198 -13.32 -2.94 11.65
C ARG A 198 -14.41 -2.34 12.53
N GLN A 199 -14.76 -1.07 12.38
CA GLN A 199 -15.94 -0.46 13.03
C GLN A 199 -17.25 -1.13 12.59
N GLY A 200 -17.31 -1.57 11.33
CA GLY A 200 -18.42 -2.33 10.77
C GLY A 200 -18.44 -3.83 11.14
N GLY A 201 -17.54 -4.28 12.02
CA GLY A 201 -17.43 -5.68 12.46
C GLY A 201 -16.61 -6.59 11.55
N TRP A 202 -15.98 -6.06 10.51
CA TRP A 202 -15.14 -6.82 9.59
C TRP A 202 -13.75 -7.07 10.13
N ARG A 203 -13.10 -8.13 9.63
CA ARG A 203 -11.72 -8.52 9.96
C ARG A 203 -10.80 -8.38 8.76
N ILE A 204 -9.54 -8.06 9.04
CA ILE A 204 -8.46 -7.93 8.07
C ILE A 204 -7.46 -9.04 8.34
N GLN A 205 -7.16 -9.88 7.35
CA GLN A 205 -6.30 -11.05 7.51
C GLN A 205 -5.03 -10.94 6.66
N HIS A 206 -3.87 -11.07 7.30
CA HIS A 206 -2.60 -11.35 6.64
C HIS A 206 -2.40 -12.87 6.60
N ILE A 207 -2.25 -13.44 5.40
CA ILE A 207 -1.99 -14.88 5.23
C ILE A 207 -0.50 -15.14 4.97
N ASP A 208 -0.03 -16.32 5.35
CA ASP A 208 1.35 -16.77 5.10
C ASP A 208 1.49 -17.27 3.66
N ALA A 209 1.32 -16.36 2.69
CA ALA A 209 1.44 -16.63 1.27
C ALA A 209 2.12 -15.47 0.56
N PRO A 210 3.04 -15.72 -0.38
CA PRO A 210 3.57 -14.69 -1.26
C PRO A 210 2.43 -14.03 -2.05
N MET A 211 2.40 -12.70 -2.10
CA MET A 211 1.34 -11.94 -2.78
C MET A 211 1.87 -11.17 -3.97
N THR A 212 2.79 -10.26 -3.75
CA THR A 212 3.30 -9.38 -4.80
C THR A 212 4.79 -9.10 -4.65
N TYR A 213 5.43 -8.86 -5.82
CA TYR A 213 6.75 -8.23 -5.90
C TYR A 213 6.57 -6.81 -6.40
N HIS A 214 7.05 -5.85 -5.65
CA HIS A 214 6.94 -4.41 -5.94
C HIS A 214 8.26 -3.87 -6.50
N ASP A 215 8.21 -2.94 -7.44
CA ASP A 215 9.38 -2.23 -7.95
C ASP A 215 9.39 -0.78 -7.40
N LEU A 216 10.04 -0.58 -6.28
CA LEU A 216 10.16 0.74 -5.65
C LEU A 216 10.90 1.74 -6.51
N ALA A 217 11.85 1.28 -7.33
CA ALA A 217 12.73 2.12 -8.16
C ALA A 217 13.36 3.29 -7.38
N MET A 218 13.64 3.09 -6.10
CA MET A 218 14.13 4.12 -5.20
C MET A 218 15.65 4.10 -5.16
N THR A 219 16.30 5.09 -5.80
CA THR A 219 17.75 5.17 -5.92
C THR A 219 18.35 6.44 -5.32
N ARG A 220 17.52 7.41 -4.93
CA ARG A 220 17.96 8.73 -4.49
C ARG A 220 17.48 9.04 -3.08
N TRP A 221 18.34 9.71 -2.28
CA TRP A 221 17.99 10.18 -0.93
C TRP A 221 16.71 11.02 -0.90
N ARG A 222 16.50 11.90 -1.89
CA ARG A 222 15.30 12.74 -1.95
C ARG A 222 14.01 11.91 -2.05
N GLN A 223 14.00 10.82 -2.83
CA GLN A 223 12.85 9.91 -2.92
C GLN A 223 12.56 9.25 -1.57
N TYR A 224 13.61 8.75 -0.91
CA TYR A 224 13.53 8.15 0.41
C TYR A 224 12.98 9.14 1.45
N TRP A 225 13.50 10.37 1.47
CA TRP A 225 13.03 11.43 2.38
C TRP A 225 11.55 11.74 2.16
N LEU A 226 11.12 12.00 0.92
CA LEU A 226 9.76 12.35 0.60
C LEU A 226 8.76 11.21 0.89
N ARG A 227 9.17 9.94 0.67
CA ARG A 227 8.36 8.79 1.04
C ARG A 227 8.12 8.73 2.55
N ALA A 228 9.14 8.92 3.34
CA ALA A 228 9.03 8.93 4.80
C ALA A 228 8.24 10.16 5.31
N GLU A 229 8.42 11.33 4.69
CA GLU A 229 7.63 12.53 4.96
C GLU A 229 6.14 12.29 4.68
N ARG A 230 5.81 11.65 3.55
CA ARG A 230 4.43 11.26 3.20
C ARG A 230 3.84 10.31 4.25
N ALA A 231 4.61 9.34 4.73
CA ALA A 231 4.18 8.47 5.83
C ALA A 231 3.91 9.27 7.13
N GLY A 232 4.75 10.24 7.45
CA GLY A 232 4.56 11.14 8.58
C GLY A 232 3.26 11.94 8.51
N HIS A 233 2.94 12.44 7.31
CA HIS A 233 1.67 13.11 7.05
C HIS A 233 0.49 12.16 7.30
N ALA A 234 0.56 10.92 6.78
CA ALA A 234 -0.46 9.91 6.98
C ALA A 234 -0.67 9.60 8.47
N TYR A 235 0.41 9.39 9.24
CA TYR A 235 0.32 9.19 10.70
C TYR A 235 -0.43 10.32 11.41
N ALA A 236 -0.15 11.58 11.04
CA ALA A 236 -0.80 12.73 11.65
C ALA A 236 -2.27 12.85 11.26
N GLU A 237 -2.58 12.68 9.98
CA GLU A 237 -3.93 12.84 9.46
C GLU A 237 -4.88 11.73 9.87
N VAL A 238 -4.50 10.48 9.63
CA VAL A 238 -5.33 9.31 9.95
C VAL A 238 -5.56 9.22 11.46
N SER A 239 -4.51 9.40 12.27
CA SER A 239 -4.69 9.42 13.73
C SER A 239 -5.61 10.55 14.21
N HIS A 240 -5.62 11.70 13.52
CA HIS A 240 -6.53 12.79 13.88
C HIS A 240 -7.98 12.47 13.48
N ARG A 241 -8.20 11.91 12.30
CA ARG A 241 -9.55 11.55 11.80
C ARG A 241 -10.19 10.45 12.63
N LEU A 242 -9.40 9.47 13.08
CA LEU A 242 -9.86 8.34 13.87
C LEU A 242 -9.78 8.57 15.39
N ALA A 243 -9.40 9.77 15.83
CA ALA A 243 -9.42 10.13 17.25
C ALA A 243 -10.85 10.11 17.78
N GLY A 244 -11.07 9.36 18.89
CA GLY A 244 -12.39 9.23 19.50
C GLY A 244 -13.33 8.22 18.85
N THR A 245 -12.89 7.51 17.80
CA THR A 245 -13.64 6.37 17.25
C THR A 245 -13.36 5.08 18.03
N SER A 246 -14.16 4.05 17.82
CA SER A 246 -13.97 2.73 18.44
C SER A 246 -12.71 1.99 17.93
N THR A 247 -12.14 2.42 16.80
CA THR A 247 -10.92 1.86 16.20
C THR A 247 -9.86 2.94 15.99
N PRO A 248 -9.36 3.59 17.06
CA PRO A 248 -8.32 4.59 16.93
C PRO A 248 -7.04 3.95 16.34
N LEU A 249 -6.41 4.64 15.39
CA LEU A 249 -5.21 4.14 14.73
C LEU A 249 -4.08 5.16 14.85
N TRP A 250 -2.85 4.66 15.03
CA TRP A 250 -1.60 5.41 14.98
C TRP A 250 -1.43 6.56 16.02
N GLN A 251 -2.22 6.57 17.09
CA GLN A 251 -2.07 7.57 18.16
C GLN A 251 -0.71 7.42 18.87
N HIS A 252 -0.35 6.17 19.18
CA HIS A 252 0.92 5.84 19.82
C HIS A 252 2.10 6.07 18.87
N GLU A 253 2.02 5.58 17.64
CA GLU A 253 3.06 5.72 16.61
C GLU A 253 3.36 7.20 16.34
N LYS A 254 2.35 8.03 16.20
CA LYS A 254 2.50 9.48 16.02
C LYS A 254 3.31 10.12 17.15
N ARG A 255 3.00 9.78 18.41
CA ARG A 255 3.72 10.31 19.58
C ARG A 255 5.15 9.76 19.64
N ARG A 256 5.30 8.46 19.46
CA ARG A 256 6.60 7.78 19.43
C ARG A 256 7.54 8.36 18.39
N ASN A 257 7.04 8.58 17.15
CA ASN A 257 7.85 9.13 16.08
C ASN A 257 8.37 10.52 16.41
N ARG A 258 7.55 11.40 17.01
CA ARG A 258 7.98 12.74 17.45
C ARG A 258 9.03 12.67 18.56
N LEU A 259 8.77 11.86 19.59
CA LEU A 259 9.74 11.71 20.69
C LEU A 259 11.06 11.13 20.18
N HIS A 260 11.01 10.13 19.32
CA HIS A 260 12.20 9.52 18.72
C HIS A 260 13.01 10.56 17.91
N SER A 261 12.35 11.40 17.12
CA SER A 261 13.02 12.48 16.39
C SER A 261 13.67 13.51 17.31
N LEU A 262 12.99 13.88 18.41
CA LEU A 262 13.58 14.78 19.42
C LEU A 262 14.81 14.16 20.09
N VAL A 263 14.75 12.87 20.43
CA VAL A 263 15.91 12.14 20.99
C VAL A 263 17.06 12.09 20.00
N LEU A 264 16.80 11.87 18.71
CA LEU A 264 17.84 11.90 17.67
C LEU A 264 18.46 13.29 17.53
N LEU A 265 17.65 14.35 17.52
CA LEU A 265 18.17 15.73 17.46
C LEU A 265 19.04 16.04 18.68
N LEU A 266 18.61 15.63 19.87
CA LEU A 266 19.41 15.79 21.09
C LEU A 266 20.73 15.00 21.00
N TYR A 267 20.68 13.75 20.53
CA TYR A 267 21.86 12.90 20.31
C TYR A 267 22.89 13.57 19.39
N PHE A 268 22.47 14.08 18.24
CA PHE A 268 23.35 14.81 17.32
C PHE A 268 23.85 16.12 17.90
N SER A 269 23.01 16.85 18.65
CA SER A 269 23.44 18.09 19.32
C SER A 269 24.51 17.84 20.39
N LEU A 270 24.35 16.79 21.21
CA LEU A 270 25.35 16.41 22.23
C LEU A 270 26.65 15.99 21.57
N ALA A 271 26.63 15.22 20.49
CA ALA A 271 27.83 14.84 19.76
C ALA A 271 28.53 16.08 19.19
N LEU A 272 27.79 17.01 18.59
CA LEU A 272 28.34 18.26 18.01
C LEU A 272 28.93 19.17 19.08
N VAL A 273 28.25 19.37 20.21
CA VAL A 273 28.76 20.17 21.34
C VAL A 273 30.03 19.53 21.90
N GLY A 274 30.05 18.20 22.11
CA GLY A 274 31.24 17.50 22.59
C GLY A 274 32.45 17.65 21.65
N LEU A 275 32.21 17.59 20.33
CA LEU A 275 33.24 17.85 19.32
C LEU A 275 33.73 19.31 19.38
N ALA A 276 32.84 20.30 19.46
CA ALA A 276 33.17 21.71 19.49
C ALA A 276 33.93 22.09 20.77
N THR A 277 33.64 21.43 21.90
CA THR A 277 34.29 21.65 23.18
C THR A 277 35.47 20.69 23.44
N GLN A 278 35.86 19.87 22.47
CA GLN A 278 36.94 18.88 22.54
C GLN A 278 36.79 17.86 23.69
N GLN A 279 35.58 17.56 24.08
CA GLN A 279 35.22 16.57 25.12
C GLN A 279 35.20 15.15 24.55
N TRP A 280 36.38 14.63 24.17
CA TRP A 280 36.52 13.37 23.42
C TRP A 280 35.90 12.16 24.14
N LEU A 281 36.01 12.10 25.49
CA LEU A 281 35.35 11.03 26.25
C LEU A 281 33.84 11.09 26.11
N ALA A 282 33.23 12.28 26.22
CA ALA A 282 31.80 12.46 26.05
C ALA A 282 31.33 12.08 24.63
N VAL A 283 32.08 12.49 23.60
CA VAL A 283 31.85 12.11 22.22
C VAL A 283 31.88 10.60 22.06
N SER A 284 32.91 9.93 22.58
CA SER A 284 33.04 8.48 22.49
C SER A 284 31.90 7.75 23.19
N LEU A 285 31.45 8.21 24.34
CA LEU A 285 30.30 7.63 25.05
C LEU A 285 28.99 7.81 24.28
N VAL A 286 28.76 8.99 23.68
CA VAL A 286 27.59 9.25 22.83
C VAL A 286 27.58 8.32 21.62
N LEU A 287 28.71 8.19 20.91
CA LEU A 287 28.85 7.32 19.76
C LEU A 287 28.63 5.84 20.13
N ALA A 288 29.23 5.39 21.24
CA ALA A 288 29.07 4.03 21.77
C ALA A 288 27.58 3.73 22.10
N ALA A 289 26.90 4.68 22.75
CA ALA A 289 25.49 4.56 23.05
C ALA A 289 24.63 4.44 21.77
N GLY A 290 24.92 5.25 20.75
CA GLY A 290 24.26 5.16 19.44
C GLY A 290 24.49 3.81 18.76
N ALA A 291 25.73 3.32 18.74
CA ALA A 291 26.09 2.02 18.21
C ALA A 291 25.33 0.88 18.93
N ALA A 292 25.28 0.92 20.26
CA ALA A 292 24.54 -0.06 21.06
C ALA A 292 23.03 -0.07 20.73
N VAL A 293 22.42 1.11 20.52
CA VAL A 293 21.02 1.23 20.12
C VAL A 293 20.79 0.63 18.73
N VAL A 294 21.67 0.87 17.75
CA VAL A 294 21.60 0.29 16.41
C VAL A 294 21.73 -1.22 16.46
N VAL A 295 22.73 -1.75 17.19
CA VAL A 295 22.93 -3.21 17.34
C VAL A 295 21.73 -3.87 18.00
N ARG A 296 21.18 -3.27 19.07
CA ARG A 296 19.96 -3.76 19.72
C ARG A 296 18.76 -3.77 18.75
N SER A 297 18.62 -2.73 17.92
CA SER A 297 17.52 -2.64 16.94
C SER A 297 17.68 -3.69 15.84
N ALA A 298 18.91 -3.93 15.35
CA ALA A 298 19.21 -5.00 14.40
C ALA A 298 18.89 -6.38 14.99
N TRP A 299 19.30 -6.63 16.24
CA TRP A 299 18.99 -7.89 16.93
C TRP A 299 17.49 -8.12 17.11
N ARG A 300 16.72 -7.08 17.43
CA ARG A 300 15.25 -7.18 17.51
C ARG A 300 14.60 -7.48 16.16
N ALA A 301 15.17 -6.98 15.07
CA ALA A 301 14.68 -7.20 13.72
C ALA A 301 15.19 -8.52 13.08
N ARG A 302 15.98 -9.36 13.77
CA ARG A 302 16.63 -10.56 13.20
C ARG A 302 15.69 -11.59 12.57
N TRP A 303 14.41 -11.55 12.95
CA TRP A 303 13.38 -12.42 12.36
C TRP A 303 12.99 -12.00 10.94
N LYS A 304 13.31 -10.77 10.51
CA LYS A 304 12.97 -10.24 9.18
C LYS A 304 13.96 -10.63 8.09
N SER A 305 15.21 -10.93 8.44
CA SER A 305 16.26 -11.27 7.47
C SER A 305 17.35 -12.11 8.13
N GLY A 306 17.90 -13.06 7.37
CA GLY A 306 19.11 -13.80 7.77
C GLY A 306 20.44 -13.07 7.52
N ASN A 307 20.41 -11.88 6.88
CA ASN A 307 21.63 -11.13 6.55
C ASN A 307 21.94 -10.06 7.61
N PRO A 308 23.02 -10.20 8.41
CA PRO A 308 23.35 -9.25 9.48
C PRO A 308 23.64 -7.83 8.98
N GLY A 309 24.29 -7.69 7.80
CA GLY A 309 24.58 -6.38 7.21
C GLY A 309 23.28 -5.64 6.81
N THR A 310 22.31 -6.37 6.24
CA THR A 310 20.98 -5.82 5.93
C THR A 310 20.24 -5.42 7.21
N LEU A 311 20.35 -6.21 8.28
CA LEU A 311 19.73 -5.89 9.57
C LEU A 311 20.33 -4.65 10.22
N LEU A 312 21.65 -4.44 10.13
CA LEU A 312 22.29 -3.22 10.62
C LEU A 312 21.86 -1.98 9.82
N LEU A 313 21.80 -2.10 8.49
CA LEU A 313 21.28 -1.03 7.62
C LEU A 313 19.80 -0.73 7.93
N TYR A 314 18.99 -1.77 8.14
CA TYR A 314 17.59 -1.62 8.52
C TYR A 314 17.42 -0.98 9.90
N ALA A 315 18.27 -1.34 10.86
CA ALA A 315 18.29 -0.69 12.17
C ALA A 315 18.62 0.80 12.04
N LEU A 316 19.64 1.18 11.27
CA LEU A 316 19.97 2.58 11.00
C LEU A 316 18.80 3.29 10.30
N HIS A 317 18.22 2.68 9.26
CA HIS A 317 17.03 3.17 8.57
C HIS A 317 15.88 3.45 9.55
N SER A 318 15.59 2.52 10.48
CA SER A 318 14.48 2.64 11.43
C SER A 318 14.59 3.87 12.35
N HIS A 319 15.81 4.36 12.56
CA HIS A 319 16.07 5.59 13.31
C HIS A 319 16.06 6.83 12.40
N VAL A 320 16.81 6.81 11.29
CA VAL A 320 16.98 7.97 10.39
C VAL A 320 15.64 8.42 9.79
N GLN A 321 14.77 7.51 9.39
CA GLN A 321 13.46 7.85 8.81
C GLN A 321 12.54 8.62 9.77
N GLN A 322 12.82 8.60 11.08
CA GLN A 322 11.99 9.32 12.05
C GLN A 322 12.03 10.84 11.85
N LEU A 323 13.14 11.38 11.33
CA LEU A 323 13.27 12.82 11.06
C LEU A 323 12.28 13.28 9.97
N PRO A 324 12.29 12.71 8.74
CA PRO A 324 11.31 13.09 7.73
C PRO A 324 9.87 12.70 8.12
N ILE A 325 9.65 11.61 8.87
CA ILE A 325 8.33 11.29 9.43
C ILE A 325 7.83 12.40 10.36
N ALA A 326 8.65 12.85 11.30
CA ALA A 326 8.27 13.94 12.21
C ALA A 326 8.02 15.25 11.44
N TRP A 327 8.85 15.53 10.42
CA TRP A 327 8.66 16.68 9.54
C TRP A 327 7.32 16.62 8.79
N GLY A 328 6.94 15.48 8.23
CA GLY A 328 5.64 15.26 7.61
C GLY A 328 4.47 15.52 8.56
N GLN A 329 4.60 15.12 9.84
CA GLN A 329 3.60 15.43 10.87
C GLN A 329 3.50 16.94 11.15
N VAL A 330 4.64 17.66 11.18
CA VAL A 330 4.68 19.11 11.39
C VAL A 330 4.04 19.84 10.19
N ARG A 331 4.40 19.45 8.96
CA ARG A 331 3.80 20.01 7.74
C ARG A 331 2.29 19.82 7.71
N TRP A 332 1.79 18.65 8.09
CA TRP A 332 0.35 18.40 8.20
C TRP A 332 -0.32 19.37 9.19
N LEU A 333 0.27 19.58 10.37
CA LEU A 333 -0.27 20.51 11.37
C LEU A 333 -0.31 21.96 10.86
N TRP A 334 0.73 22.39 10.13
CA TRP A 334 0.77 23.75 9.56
C TRP A 334 -0.28 23.93 8.46
N SER A 335 -0.38 22.99 7.51
CA SER A 335 -1.38 23.05 6.45
C SER A 335 -2.80 23.09 7.02
N ARG A 336 -3.06 22.30 8.05
CA ARG A 336 -4.36 22.29 8.73
C ARG A 336 -4.68 23.62 9.39
N ARG A 337 -3.70 24.23 10.10
CA ARG A 337 -3.90 25.54 10.75
C ARG A 337 -4.15 26.67 9.75
N LYS A 338 -3.56 26.58 8.58
CA LYS A 338 -3.72 27.58 7.51
C LYS A 338 -4.95 27.35 6.63
N GLY A 339 -5.71 26.28 6.83
CA GLY A 339 -6.83 25.92 5.96
C GLY A 339 -6.41 25.62 4.52
N GLN A 340 -5.11 25.38 4.27
CA GLN A 340 -4.59 25.18 2.93
C GLN A 340 -4.94 23.78 2.43
N ALA A 341 -5.28 23.70 1.14
CA ALA A 341 -5.45 22.46 0.45
C ALA A 341 -4.08 21.72 0.40
N ARG A 342 -4.10 20.43 0.71
CA ARG A 342 -2.87 19.61 0.81
C ARG A 342 -2.39 19.24 -0.58
N GLU A 343 -1.12 19.48 -0.85
CA GLU A 343 -0.47 19.02 -2.07
C GLU A 343 -0.09 17.54 -1.94
N LEU A 344 -0.15 16.82 -3.06
CA LEU A 344 0.36 15.46 -3.13
C LEU A 344 1.88 15.47 -2.93
N ILE A 345 2.38 14.64 -2.01
CA ILE A 345 3.83 14.43 -1.85
C ILE A 345 4.23 13.33 -2.83
N ASP A 346 4.73 13.74 -3.99
CA ASP A 346 5.22 12.85 -5.03
C ASP A 346 6.71 12.55 -4.83
N TYR A 347 7.06 11.26 -4.79
CA TYR A 347 8.43 10.79 -4.60
C TYR A 347 8.94 9.88 -5.74
N LYS A 348 8.08 9.55 -6.72
CA LYS A 348 8.43 8.75 -7.91
C LYS A 348 9.08 9.60 -9.01
#